data_ae16136c1dc52a2c7c15030eb99d47f5
#
_entry.id   ae16136c1dc52a2c7c15030eb99d47f5
#
_cell.length_a   1.000
_cell.length_b   1.000
_cell.length_c   1.000
_cell.angle_alpha   90.00
_cell.angle_beta   90.00
_cell.angle_gamma   90.00
#
_symmetry.space_group_name_H-M   'P 1'
#
loop_
_entity.id
_entity.type
_entity.pdbx_description
1 polymer ?
#
loop_
_entity_poly.entity_id
_entity_poly.type
_entity_poly.pdbx_seq_one_letter_code
_entity_poly.pdbx_strand_id
1 'polypeptide(L)'
;MKKKQLFAVLLAGSMTVGMAPAAAFAAEDTGAVTEAEAPTADENTETPDDGAAVDDQSQSEADAQAAAEAQAAAQAQAEAEAQAAAQAQAEAEAQAAAQAQAEAEAQAAAQAQAEEAQQEQQTTAADATVTTAEELQAAINNAPDFTGSIDDSDLYTSAYKILISASFNLTDTITVPAKKNIAIFGATDATTVVGRGSVAGDMFKVSAGSILSMTQNEGDGSSEIGKLSVEGNKNDGTAADGSIVSVEAGAKFVMTTGVTLSKNVSTAAGAAVKNSGKLVITGGEIKDNVSTGGAVYSTGTISLEQGTNAAADEPKIIENYTSGDKSVKSNIVLGQQDQSAGSIIIAGAFENQNIGYSVENPTVDYTVFQKPESLAADAFEKAVNAMSYEGDQSYGINTATGQLVSNKPTVTIDSATSEEANTVSVTFTSDKAGTYFYKYVAKGAEAPTIEKAIEGGTVKAGETTSLKLTNVTDKTIDLYIWVKESESGNDIVGEGVKKDIAVTQAQNPDNPKPAAPKVTKISAESKTATTAEVVLQSDKSGKCYYKCVAKGADKPSITAKEQLCRDH
;
A
#
# COMPACT_ATOMS: atom_id res chain seq x y z
N MET A 1 25.38 -16.58 37.96
CA MET A 1 26.59 -17.29 37.49
C MET A 1 26.35 -18.35 36.43
N LYS A 2 25.19 -19.05 36.40
CA LYS A 2 24.97 -20.13 35.42
C LYS A 2 24.61 -19.64 34.01
N LYS A 3 23.99 -18.45 33.84
CA LYS A 3 23.61 -17.90 32.52
C LYS A 3 24.82 -17.30 31.76
N LYS A 4 25.80 -16.74 32.46
CA LYS A 4 27.05 -16.22 31.82
C LYS A 4 27.93 -17.33 31.23
N GLN A 5 27.87 -18.54 31.80
CA GLN A 5 28.62 -19.70 31.27
C GLN A 5 27.90 -20.31 30.03
N LEU A 6 26.59 -20.22 29.95
CA LEU A 6 25.83 -20.70 28.77
C LEU A 6 26.07 -19.82 27.55
N PHE A 7 26.19 -18.50 27.75
CA PHE A 7 26.46 -17.54 26.66
C PHE A 7 27.89 -17.70 26.10
N ALA A 8 28.85 -17.95 26.98
CA ALA A 8 30.25 -18.20 26.55
C ALA A 8 30.40 -19.51 25.75
N VAL A 9 29.59 -20.53 26.07
CA VAL A 9 29.55 -21.81 25.34
C VAL A 9 28.86 -21.68 23.99
N LEU A 10 27.80 -20.84 23.87
CA LEU A 10 27.13 -20.61 22.59
C LEU A 10 28.00 -19.78 21.62
N LEU A 11 28.73 -18.77 22.14
CA LEU A 11 29.66 -17.95 21.34
C LEU A 11 30.88 -18.75 20.89
N ALA A 12 31.38 -19.66 21.74
CA ALA A 12 32.48 -20.56 21.37
C ALA A 12 32.05 -21.65 20.39
N GLY A 13 30.80 -22.08 20.43
CA GLY A 13 30.20 -23.05 19.49
C GLY A 13 29.97 -22.50 18.09
N SER A 14 29.68 -21.22 17.95
CA SER A 14 29.46 -20.58 16.63
C SER A 14 30.79 -20.23 15.91
N MET A 15 31.88 -20.05 16.65
CA MET A 15 33.20 -19.81 16.05
C MET A 15 33.90 -21.07 15.52
N THR A 16 33.47 -22.27 15.90
CA THR A 16 34.11 -23.52 15.44
C THR A 16 33.45 -24.13 14.19
N VAL A 17 32.30 -23.63 13.75
CA VAL A 17 31.66 -24.11 12.53
C VAL A 17 32.09 -23.30 11.28
N GLY A 18 32.76 -22.16 11.46
CA GLY A 18 33.23 -21.27 10.38
C GLY A 18 34.61 -21.53 9.82
N MET A 19 35.38 -22.54 10.33
CA MET A 19 36.72 -22.89 9.83
C MET A 19 36.79 -24.34 9.40
N ALA A 20 36.01 -24.75 8.42
CA ALA A 20 36.34 -25.90 7.60
C ALA A 20 37.22 -25.40 6.44
N PRO A 21 38.45 -25.91 6.28
CA PRO A 21 39.27 -25.49 5.17
C PRO A 21 38.65 -25.95 3.86
N ALA A 22 38.57 -25.07 2.91
CA ALA A 22 38.23 -25.33 1.51
C ALA A 22 39.37 -26.11 0.82
N ALA A 23 39.61 -27.34 1.26
CA ALA A 23 40.64 -28.22 0.70
C ALA A 23 40.17 -29.68 0.75
N ALA A 24 39.00 -29.99 0.22
CA ALA A 24 38.56 -31.38 0.06
C ALA A 24 37.52 -31.56 -1.08
N PHE A 25 37.71 -30.86 -2.20
CA PHE A 25 37.06 -31.18 -3.44
C PHE A 25 38.04 -31.12 -4.63
N ALA A 26 39.19 -31.83 -4.46
CA ALA A 26 40.02 -32.21 -5.56
C ALA A 26 40.43 -33.66 -5.31
N ALA A 27 40.11 -34.51 -6.25
CA ALA A 27 40.46 -35.91 -6.29
C ALA A 27 39.55 -36.86 -5.48
N GLU A 28 38.71 -37.50 -6.19
CA GLU A 28 38.67 -38.97 -6.26
C GLU A 28 37.69 -39.40 -7.33
N ASP A 29 38.22 -39.50 -8.57
CA ASP A 29 37.75 -40.52 -9.48
C ASP A 29 38.94 -41.43 -9.75
N THR A 30 39.11 -42.42 -8.90
CA THR A 30 39.95 -43.56 -9.13
C THR A 30 39.05 -44.71 -9.53
N GLY A 31 38.68 -44.72 -10.79
CA GLY A 31 38.21 -45.93 -11.44
C GLY A 31 39.34 -46.94 -11.51
N ALA A 32 39.16 -48.04 -10.84
CA ALA A 32 40.04 -49.19 -10.87
C ALA A 32 40.32 -49.67 -12.30
N VAL A 33 41.56 -49.65 -12.72
CA VAL A 33 42.05 -50.38 -13.88
C VAL A 33 42.64 -51.66 -13.39
N THR A 34 41.97 -52.75 -13.70
CA THR A 34 42.51 -54.08 -13.60
C THR A 34 43.55 -54.29 -14.70
N GLU A 35 44.73 -54.64 -14.27
CA GLU A 35 45.85 -55.22 -15.03
C GLU A 35 45.44 -56.49 -15.79
N ALA A 36 45.74 -56.57 -17.05
CA ALA A 36 45.91 -57.86 -17.75
C ALA A 36 46.94 -57.71 -18.87
N GLU A 37 48.09 -58.26 -18.57
CA GLU A 37 49.13 -58.92 -19.35
C GLU A 37 49.15 -58.75 -20.86
N ALA A 38 50.33 -58.44 -21.32
CA ALA A 38 50.81 -58.68 -22.65
C ALA A 38 51.08 -60.19 -22.90
N PRO A 39 51.04 -60.63 -24.12
CA PRO A 39 52.15 -61.37 -24.64
C PRO A 39 52.61 -60.95 -26.06
N THR A 40 53.93 -60.84 -26.17
CA THR A 40 54.93 -61.19 -27.16
C THR A 40 54.48 -61.63 -28.58
N ALA A 41 55.13 -60.94 -29.50
CA ALA A 41 55.76 -61.36 -30.78
C ALA A 41 55.35 -62.69 -31.46
N ASP A 42 55.09 -62.63 -32.74
CA ASP A 42 55.95 -63.31 -33.68
C ASP A 42 55.81 -62.80 -35.13
N GLU A 43 56.90 -62.82 -35.82
CA GLU A 43 57.26 -62.63 -37.18
C GLU A 43 56.31 -63.27 -38.21
N ASN A 44 56.08 -62.73 -39.35
CA ASN A 44 56.84 -63.09 -40.57
C ASN A 44 56.23 -62.48 -41.88
N THR A 45 57.10 -61.81 -42.62
CA THR A 45 57.34 -61.83 -44.06
C THR A 45 56.15 -61.96 -45.03
N GLU A 46 56.02 -61.09 -45.95
CA GLU A 46 56.52 -61.11 -47.34
C GLU A 46 55.89 -59.94 -48.13
N THR A 47 56.73 -59.22 -48.84
CA THR A 47 56.43 -58.40 -50.02
C THR A 47 56.28 -59.38 -51.24
N PRO A 48 55.90 -58.96 -52.46
CA PRO A 48 55.82 -57.58 -52.98
C PRO A 48 54.59 -57.33 -53.93
N ASP A 49 54.57 -56.18 -54.38
CA ASP A 49 54.44 -55.76 -55.82
C ASP A 49 53.22 -54.95 -56.25
N ASP A 50 53.62 -53.87 -56.80
CA ASP A 50 53.14 -53.11 -57.95
C ASP A 50 51.85 -52.33 -57.98
N GLY A 51 52.06 -51.05 -58.14
CA GLY A 51 51.34 -50.35 -59.19
C GLY A 51 50.31 -49.33 -58.77
N ALA A 52 50.74 -48.14 -58.86
CA ALA A 52 50.06 -47.01 -59.43
C ALA A 52 49.93 -45.77 -58.48
N ALA A 53 50.74 -44.80 -58.80
CA ALA A 53 50.59 -43.41 -58.41
C ALA A 53 49.25 -42.92 -58.97
N VAL A 54 48.47 -42.28 -58.08
CA VAL A 54 47.63 -41.13 -58.42
C VAL A 54 47.20 -40.44 -57.10
N ASP A 55 47.35 -39.10 -57.05
CA ASP A 55 46.66 -38.11 -56.23
C ASP A 55 47.07 -37.96 -54.79
N ASP A 56 48.26 -37.38 -54.59
CA ASP A 56 48.76 -36.87 -53.34
C ASP A 56 48.34 -35.37 -53.03
N GLN A 57 47.44 -34.78 -53.81
CA GLN A 57 47.01 -33.44 -53.60
C GLN A 57 45.62 -33.32 -52.91
N SER A 58 44.73 -34.24 -53.02
CA SER A 58 43.42 -34.21 -52.42
C SER A 58 43.44 -34.60 -50.92
N GLN A 59 44.40 -35.43 -50.53
CA GLN A 59 44.53 -35.82 -49.11
C GLN A 59 45.20 -34.77 -48.24
N SER A 60 46.10 -34.00 -48.81
CA SER A 60 46.76 -32.93 -48.06
C SER A 60 45.81 -31.71 -47.78
N GLU A 61 44.88 -31.43 -48.69
CA GLU A 61 43.85 -30.39 -48.49
C GLU A 61 42.79 -30.86 -47.48
N ALA A 62 42.39 -32.12 -47.53
CA ALA A 62 41.43 -32.68 -46.56
C ALA A 62 42.01 -32.73 -45.13
N ASP A 63 43.27 -33.13 -45.01
CA ASP A 63 43.95 -33.14 -43.69
C ASP A 63 44.21 -31.72 -43.15
N ALA A 64 44.50 -30.75 -44.02
CA ALA A 64 44.60 -29.35 -43.63
C ALA A 64 43.28 -28.74 -43.20
N GLN A 65 42.20 -29.11 -43.88
CA GLN A 65 40.84 -28.66 -43.52
C GLN A 65 40.36 -29.32 -42.21
N ALA A 66 40.60 -30.61 -42.03
CA ALA A 66 40.31 -31.31 -40.79
C ALA A 66 41.12 -30.76 -39.61
N ALA A 67 42.38 -30.40 -39.82
CA ALA A 67 43.22 -29.78 -38.80
C ALA A 67 42.71 -28.34 -38.45
N ALA A 68 42.26 -27.57 -39.46
CA ALA A 68 41.70 -26.24 -39.23
C ALA A 68 40.35 -26.30 -38.46
N GLU A 69 39.47 -27.26 -38.83
CA GLU A 69 38.21 -27.48 -38.11
C GLU A 69 38.44 -27.96 -36.66
N ALA A 70 39.40 -28.87 -36.47
CA ALA A 70 39.78 -29.31 -35.12
C ALA A 70 40.35 -28.18 -34.27
N GLN A 71 41.14 -27.27 -34.87
CA GLN A 71 41.69 -26.11 -34.19
C GLN A 71 40.61 -25.06 -33.86
N ALA A 72 39.67 -24.84 -34.76
CA ALA A 72 38.52 -23.97 -34.52
C ALA A 72 37.60 -24.54 -33.43
N ALA A 73 37.34 -25.85 -33.44
CA ALA A 73 36.57 -26.51 -32.39
C ALA A 73 37.26 -26.42 -31.01
N ALA A 74 38.58 -26.61 -30.96
CA ALA A 74 39.37 -26.49 -29.73
C ALA A 74 39.37 -25.02 -29.19
N GLN A 75 39.42 -24.04 -30.10
CA GLN A 75 39.32 -22.62 -29.68
C GLN A 75 37.90 -22.30 -29.16
N ALA A 76 36.85 -22.76 -29.84
CA ALA A 76 35.49 -22.54 -29.39
C ALA A 76 35.21 -23.22 -28.03
N GLN A 77 35.79 -24.38 -27.79
CA GLN A 77 35.67 -25.07 -26.51
C GLN A 77 36.45 -24.34 -25.40
N ALA A 78 37.64 -23.85 -25.68
CA ALA A 78 38.42 -23.05 -24.72
C ALA A 78 37.73 -21.72 -24.39
N GLU A 79 37.11 -21.06 -25.37
CA GLU A 79 36.32 -19.84 -25.12
C GLU A 79 35.06 -20.11 -24.28
N ALA A 80 34.38 -21.24 -24.56
CA ALA A 80 33.21 -21.63 -23.76
C ALA A 80 33.58 -22.00 -22.32
N GLU A 81 34.68 -22.69 -22.10
CA GLU A 81 35.20 -23.00 -20.77
C GLU A 81 35.65 -21.72 -20.01
N ALA A 82 36.29 -20.79 -20.72
CA ALA A 82 36.67 -19.51 -20.14
C ALA A 82 35.45 -18.65 -19.75
N GLN A 83 34.41 -18.64 -20.58
CA GLN A 83 33.14 -17.95 -20.25
C GLN A 83 32.41 -18.61 -19.08
N ALA A 84 32.37 -19.96 -19.05
CA ALA A 84 31.76 -20.65 -17.92
C ALA A 84 32.53 -20.44 -16.61
N ALA A 85 33.86 -20.39 -16.64
CA ALA A 85 34.69 -20.08 -15.49
C ALA A 85 34.50 -18.62 -15.01
N ALA A 86 34.37 -17.67 -15.93
CA ALA A 86 34.12 -16.28 -15.60
C ALA A 86 32.71 -16.08 -14.98
N GLN A 87 31.69 -16.79 -15.51
CA GLN A 87 30.36 -16.78 -14.92
C GLN A 87 30.33 -17.40 -13.52
N ALA A 88 30.97 -18.53 -13.33
CA ALA A 88 31.07 -19.19 -12.02
C ALA A 88 31.79 -18.31 -10.99
N GLN A 89 32.82 -17.58 -11.41
CA GLN A 89 33.54 -16.65 -10.55
C GLN A 89 32.67 -15.43 -10.17
N ALA A 90 31.91 -14.88 -11.14
CA ALA A 90 31.00 -13.76 -10.88
C ALA A 90 29.84 -14.17 -9.95
N GLU A 91 29.30 -15.38 -10.11
CA GLU A 91 28.27 -15.91 -9.21
C GLU A 91 28.83 -16.17 -7.80
N ALA A 92 30.04 -16.68 -7.68
CA ALA A 92 30.70 -16.88 -6.38
C ALA A 92 30.98 -15.54 -5.65
N GLU A 93 31.44 -14.53 -6.39
CA GLU A 93 31.63 -13.18 -5.83
C GLU A 93 30.29 -12.53 -5.41
N ALA A 94 29.22 -12.70 -6.21
CA ALA A 94 27.89 -12.20 -5.86
C ALA A 94 27.32 -12.91 -4.62
N GLN A 95 27.51 -14.23 -4.50
CA GLN A 95 27.10 -14.99 -3.31
C GLN A 95 27.91 -14.58 -2.06
N ALA A 96 29.20 -14.38 -2.21
CA ALA A 96 30.05 -13.92 -1.11
C ALA A 96 29.67 -12.51 -0.65
N ALA A 97 29.34 -11.60 -1.57
CA ALA A 97 28.89 -10.27 -1.26
C ALA A 97 27.51 -10.29 -0.55
N ALA A 98 26.58 -11.12 -1.02
CA ALA A 98 25.27 -11.30 -0.40
C ALA A 98 25.38 -11.91 1.02
N GLN A 99 26.27 -12.88 1.22
CA GLN A 99 26.54 -13.43 2.56
C GLN A 99 27.16 -12.40 3.49
N ALA A 100 28.13 -11.62 3.02
CA ALA A 100 28.75 -10.56 3.82
C ALA A 100 27.75 -9.47 4.22
N GLN A 101 26.81 -9.14 3.33
CA GLN A 101 25.74 -8.19 3.61
C GLN A 101 24.75 -8.75 4.64
N ALA A 102 24.32 -9.99 4.49
CA ALA A 102 23.45 -10.67 5.45
C ALA A 102 24.09 -10.83 6.84
N GLU A 103 25.39 -11.12 6.91
CA GLU A 103 26.14 -11.17 8.17
C GLU A 103 26.26 -9.78 8.82
N ALA A 104 26.47 -8.73 8.02
CA ALA A 104 26.52 -7.35 8.53
C ALA A 104 25.16 -6.90 9.07
N GLU A 105 24.07 -7.21 8.37
CA GLU A 105 22.70 -6.92 8.83
C GLU A 105 22.36 -7.73 10.10
N ALA A 106 22.75 -9.01 10.16
CA ALA A 106 22.56 -9.84 11.34
C ALA A 106 23.37 -9.34 12.55
N GLN A 107 24.60 -8.87 12.33
CA GLN A 107 25.42 -8.26 13.39
C GLN A 107 24.85 -6.92 13.85
N ALA A 108 24.36 -6.08 12.93
CA ALA A 108 23.71 -4.81 13.28
C ALA A 108 22.41 -5.06 14.06
N ALA A 109 21.61 -6.04 13.65
CA ALA A 109 20.41 -6.45 14.38
C ALA A 109 20.74 -7.04 15.75
N ALA A 110 21.79 -7.85 15.87
CA ALA A 110 22.24 -8.40 17.14
C ALA A 110 22.83 -7.34 18.08
N GLN A 111 23.50 -6.31 17.53
CA GLN A 111 23.98 -5.17 18.32
C GLN A 111 22.81 -4.31 18.79
N ALA A 112 21.83 -4.02 17.91
CA ALA A 112 20.62 -3.30 18.30
C ALA A 112 19.84 -4.05 19.39
N GLN A 113 19.68 -5.38 19.27
CA GLN A 113 19.05 -6.20 20.30
C GLN A 113 19.88 -6.27 21.60
N ALA A 114 21.22 -6.24 21.52
CA ALA A 114 22.06 -6.22 22.70
C ALA A 114 22.05 -4.87 23.41
N GLU A 115 21.94 -3.77 22.67
CA GLU A 115 21.77 -2.43 23.23
C GLU A 115 20.37 -2.28 23.86
N GLU A 116 19.29 -2.77 23.20
CA GLU A 116 17.96 -2.86 23.77
C GLU A 116 17.93 -3.75 25.03
N ALA A 117 18.56 -4.92 25.02
CA ALA A 117 18.64 -5.81 26.17
C ALA A 117 19.49 -5.22 27.32
N GLN A 118 20.43 -4.33 27.04
CA GLN A 118 21.15 -3.58 28.07
C GLN A 118 20.32 -2.43 28.64
N GLN A 119 19.46 -1.80 27.83
CA GLN A 119 18.47 -0.83 28.30
C GLN A 119 17.40 -1.50 29.18
N GLU A 120 16.97 -2.73 28.84
CA GLU A 120 16.00 -3.51 29.63
C GLU A 120 16.55 -4.02 30.97
N GLN A 121 17.88 -4.16 31.13
CA GLN A 121 18.50 -4.66 32.36
C GLN A 121 18.75 -3.60 33.43
N GLN A 122 18.40 -2.33 33.21
CA GLN A 122 18.33 -1.38 34.31
C GLN A 122 17.07 -1.64 35.12
N THR A 123 17.18 -2.50 36.12
CA THR A 123 16.20 -2.69 37.20
C THR A 123 15.78 -1.33 37.73
N THR A 124 14.54 -0.96 37.47
CA THR A 124 14.03 0.36 37.76
C THR A 124 13.67 0.45 39.23
N ALA A 125 14.63 0.82 40.06
CA ALA A 125 14.26 1.34 41.37
C ALA A 125 13.34 2.55 41.14
N ALA A 126 12.14 2.53 41.74
CA ALA A 126 11.24 3.67 41.68
C ALA A 126 11.82 4.84 42.45
N ASP A 127 11.74 6.05 41.88
CA ASP A 127 12.15 7.29 42.55
C ASP A 127 11.12 7.69 43.62
N ALA A 128 9.85 7.27 43.45
CA ALA A 128 8.78 7.45 44.42
C ALA A 128 7.82 6.25 44.42
N THR A 129 7.22 5.98 45.57
CA THR A 129 6.14 4.98 45.73
C THR A 129 4.92 5.69 46.28
N VAL A 130 3.76 5.45 45.67
CA VAL A 130 2.48 6.11 46.00
C VAL A 130 1.36 5.10 46.17
N THR A 131 0.39 5.45 46.98
CA THR A 131 -0.80 4.64 47.29
C THR A 131 -2.11 5.39 47.06
N THR A 132 -2.06 6.70 46.82
CA THR A 132 -3.24 7.55 46.60
C THR A 132 -3.04 8.49 45.39
N ALA A 133 -4.14 9.09 44.95
CA ALA A 133 -4.14 10.07 43.84
C ALA A 133 -3.37 11.36 44.24
N GLU A 134 -3.52 11.80 45.48
CA GLU A 134 -2.85 12.99 46.00
C GLU A 134 -1.32 12.79 46.06
N GLU A 135 -0.89 11.59 46.50
CA GLU A 135 0.54 11.23 46.51
C GLU A 135 1.10 11.17 45.10
N LEU A 136 0.33 10.59 44.14
CA LEU A 136 0.75 10.54 42.73
C LEU A 136 0.94 11.96 42.17
N GLN A 137 -0.03 12.86 42.35
CA GLN A 137 0.09 14.23 41.86
C GLN A 137 1.25 14.97 42.56
N ALA A 138 1.46 14.75 43.86
CA ALA A 138 2.57 15.34 44.60
C ALA A 138 3.93 14.84 44.09
N ALA A 139 4.07 13.53 43.83
CA ALA A 139 5.28 12.95 43.25
C ALA A 139 5.59 13.52 41.87
N ILE A 140 4.59 13.62 40.99
CA ILE A 140 4.74 14.26 39.65
C ILE A 140 5.20 15.72 39.78
N ASN A 141 4.60 16.49 40.68
CA ASN A 141 4.96 17.91 40.88
C ASN A 141 6.40 18.07 41.41
N ASN A 142 6.83 17.18 42.27
CA ASN A 142 8.17 17.17 42.88
C ASN A 142 9.26 16.56 42.01
N ALA A 143 8.89 15.85 40.91
CA ALA A 143 9.84 15.31 39.97
C ALA A 143 10.78 16.41 39.43
N PRO A 144 12.06 16.11 39.15
CA PRO A 144 12.97 17.07 38.57
C PRO A 144 12.49 17.56 37.19
N ASP A 145 12.92 18.76 36.80
CA ASP A 145 12.60 19.28 35.48
C ASP A 145 13.39 18.52 34.41
N PHE A 146 12.67 18.07 33.38
CA PHE A 146 13.24 17.45 32.20
C PHE A 146 13.80 18.53 31.28
N THR A 147 15.07 18.39 30.91
CA THR A 147 15.80 19.33 30.04
C THR A 147 16.02 18.79 28.62
N GLY A 148 15.66 17.53 28.35
CA GLY A 148 15.77 16.89 27.04
C GLY A 148 14.63 17.25 26.10
N SER A 149 14.61 16.62 24.95
CA SER A 149 13.53 16.72 23.94
C SER A 149 12.52 15.58 24.11
N ILE A 150 11.26 15.85 23.82
CA ILE A 150 10.23 14.79 23.72
C ILE A 150 10.53 13.80 22.59
N ASP A 151 11.49 14.11 21.70
CA ASP A 151 11.92 13.30 20.58
C ASP A 151 13.17 12.48 20.85
N ASP A 152 13.77 12.62 22.04
CA ASP A 152 14.91 11.81 22.43
C ASP A 152 14.53 10.33 22.44
N SER A 153 15.48 9.46 22.08
CA SER A 153 15.26 8.01 21.98
C SER A 153 15.23 7.32 23.34
N ASP A 154 15.93 7.85 24.33
CA ASP A 154 16.09 7.24 25.65
C ASP A 154 15.31 7.98 26.76
N LEU A 155 14.02 8.14 26.52
CA LEU A 155 13.14 8.85 27.43
C LEU A 155 12.88 8.11 28.75
N TYR A 156 12.87 6.77 28.69
CA TYR A 156 12.55 5.96 29.86
C TYR A 156 13.68 5.96 30.89
N THR A 157 14.93 5.95 30.45
CA THR A 157 16.10 6.00 31.35
C THR A 157 16.15 7.33 32.10
N SER A 158 15.75 8.43 31.46
CA SER A 158 15.72 9.77 32.06
C SER A 158 14.41 10.12 32.80
N ALA A 159 13.43 9.21 32.80
CA ALA A 159 12.15 9.45 33.45
C ALA A 159 12.24 9.38 34.97
N TYR A 160 11.48 10.23 35.64
CA TYR A 160 11.18 10.08 37.05
C TYR A 160 10.15 8.98 37.25
N LYS A 161 10.53 7.90 37.92
CA LYS A 161 9.82 6.64 37.99
C LYS A 161 8.98 6.56 39.24
N ILE A 162 7.67 6.35 39.08
CA ILE A 162 6.71 6.32 40.18
C ILE A 162 6.02 4.95 40.20
N LEU A 163 6.23 4.23 41.30
CA LEU A 163 5.53 2.98 41.59
C LEU A 163 4.18 3.27 42.25
N ILE A 164 3.10 2.82 41.62
CA ILE A 164 1.77 2.77 42.23
C ILE A 164 1.64 1.42 42.95
N SER A 165 1.79 1.42 44.29
CA SER A 165 1.85 0.19 45.07
C SER A 165 0.47 -0.30 45.58
N ALA A 166 -0.58 0.50 45.41
CA ALA A 166 -1.95 0.13 45.74
C ALA A 166 -2.95 0.68 44.72
N SER A 167 -4.05 -0.02 44.50
CA SER A 167 -5.14 0.49 43.64
C SER A 167 -5.91 1.61 44.35
N PHE A 168 -6.29 2.66 43.60
CA PHE A 168 -7.08 3.78 44.11
C PHE A 168 -7.97 4.38 43.01
N ASN A 169 -8.91 5.20 43.43
CA ASN A 169 -9.70 6.04 42.53
C ASN A 169 -9.18 7.48 42.56
N LEU A 170 -9.27 8.14 41.43
CA LEU A 170 -8.93 9.54 41.30
C LEU A 170 -10.00 10.42 41.97
N THR A 171 -9.56 11.50 42.62
CA THR A 171 -10.39 12.54 43.21
C THR A 171 -10.42 13.78 42.33
N ASP A 172 -9.36 13.96 41.51
CA ASP A 172 -9.20 15.05 40.57
C ASP A 172 -8.36 14.56 39.35
N THR A 173 -8.29 15.39 38.30
CA THR A 173 -7.42 15.16 37.15
C THR A 173 -5.95 15.14 37.54
N ILE A 174 -5.23 14.10 37.22
CA ILE A 174 -3.77 14.06 37.36
C ILE A 174 -3.13 14.83 36.21
N THR A 175 -2.39 15.85 36.51
CA THR A 175 -1.71 16.71 35.52
C THR A 175 -0.21 16.45 35.53
N VAL A 176 0.36 16.13 34.36
CA VAL A 176 1.81 16.16 34.13
C VAL A 176 2.16 17.53 33.59
N PRO A 177 2.72 18.43 34.41
CA PRO A 177 3.01 19.79 33.99
C PRO A 177 4.18 19.83 32.98
N ALA A 178 4.32 20.95 32.28
CA ALA A 178 5.43 21.13 31.32
C ALA A 178 6.80 20.82 31.94
N LYS A 179 7.72 20.36 31.14
CA LYS A 179 9.09 19.97 31.51
C LYS A 179 9.16 18.83 32.54
N LYS A 180 8.23 17.90 32.50
CA LYS A 180 8.32 16.66 33.28
C LYS A 180 8.41 15.46 32.34
N ASN A 181 9.26 14.51 32.68
CA ASN A 181 9.33 13.18 32.08
C ASN A 181 9.04 12.15 33.16
N ILE A 182 7.82 11.60 33.14
CA ILE A 182 7.27 10.75 34.19
C ILE A 182 7.02 9.35 33.63
N ALA A 183 7.45 8.32 34.34
CA ALA A 183 7.05 6.95 34.11
C ALA A 183 6.27 6.43 35.33
N ILE A 184 5.08 5.86 35.10
CA ILE A 184 4.26 5.23 36.14
C ILE A 184 4.04 3.75 35.82
N PHE A 185 4.04 2.92 36.86
CA PHE A 185 3.86 1.48 36.75
C PHE A 185 3.23 0.90 38.02
N GLY A 186 2.60 -0.28 37.89
CA GLY A 186 1.96 -0.98 39.00
C GLY A 186 2.91 -1.87 39.80
N ALA A 187 2.46 -2.43 40.91
CA ALA A 187 3.19 -3.38 41.72
C ALA A 187 3.45 -4.72 40.97
N THR A 188 4.51 -5.46 41.33
CA THR A 188 4.99 -6.63 40.59
C THR A 188 4.13 -7.89 40.72
N ASP A 189 3.33 -8.04 41.72
CA ASP A 189 2.61 -9.28 42.06
C ASP A 189 1.08 -9.24 41.85
N ALA A 190 0.59 -8.10 41.29
CA ALA A 190 -0.84 -7.91 41.03
C ALA A 190 -1.08 -6.90 39.89
N THR A 191 -2.31 -6.86 39.39
CA THR A 191 -2.76 -5.73 38.56
C THR A 191 -3.14 -4.57 39.46
N THR A 192 -2.39 -3.49 39.38
CA THR A 192 -2.72 -2.22 40.04
C THR A 192 -3.78 -1.50 39.22
N VAL A 193 -4.86 -1.06 39.85
CA VAL A 193 -5.97 -0.38 39.18
C VAL A 193 -6.03 1.09 39.62
N VAL A 194 -6.01 2.00 38.65
CA VAL A 194 -6.32 3.43 38.86
C VAL A 194 -7.70 3.69 38.25
N GLY A 195 -8.69 3.85 39.09
CA GLY A 195 -10.07 4.12 38.69
C GLY A 195 -10.34 5.62 38.53
N ARG A 196 -11.30 5.99 37.68
CA ARG A 196 -11.74 7.39 37.49
C ARG A 196 -12.34 8.02 38.76
N GLY A 197 -13.00 7.23 39.58
CA GLY A 197 -13.72 7.77 40.72
C GLY A 197 -14.84 8.72 40.31
N SER A 198 -14.76 9.96 40.77
CA SER A 198 -15.75 11.04 40.49
C SER A 198 -15.27 12.03 39.42
N VAL A 199 -14.10 11.86 38.85
CA VAL A 199 -13.53 12.80 37.86
C VAL A 199 -14.40 12.85 36.62
N ALA A 200 -14.97 14.00 36.29
CA ALA A 200 -15.84 14.18 35.13
C ALA A 200 -15.01 14.36 33.82
N GLY A 201 -13.94 15.15 33.89
CA GLY A 201 -13.04 15.42 32.75
C GLY A 201 -12.02 14.34 32.49
N ASP A 202 -10.88 14.73 31.94
CA ASP A 202 -9.75 13.81 31.67
C ASP A 202 -9.18 13.25 32.98
N MET A 203 -8.81 11.96 32.99
CA MET A 203 -8.16 11.37 34.17
C MET A 203 -6.69 11.80 34.25
N PHE A 204 -5.98 11.78 33.13
CA PHE A 204 -4.60 12.24 33.01
C PHE A 204 -4.49 13.30 31.93
N LYS A 205 -3.81 14.39 32.24
CA LYS A 205 -3.52 15.46 31.30
C LYS A 205 -2.01 15.62 31.14
N VAL A 206 -1.50 15.47 29.91
CA VAL A 206 -0.08 15.61 29.58
C VAL A 206 0.12 16.95 28.89
N SER A 207 0.75 17.91 29.58
CA SER A 207 0.91 19.28 29.10
C SER A 207 2.06 19.38 28.08
N ALA A 208 1.99 20.39 27.24
CA ALA A 208 3.03 20.65 26.23
C ALA A 208 4.44 20.67 26.82
N GLY A 209 5.38 20.01 26.16
CA GLY A 209 6.77 19.86 26.60
C GLY A 209 6.98 18.84 27.73
N SER A 210 5.98 18.00 28.01
CA SER A 210 6.10 16.91 29.00
C SER A 210 5.85 15.54 28.36
N ILE A 211 6.26 14.51 29.09
CA ILE A 211 6.16 13.11 28.72
C ILE A 211 5.53 12.35 29.87
N LEU A 212 4.54 11.51 29.55
CA LEU A 212 3.99 10.50 30.44
C LEU A 212 4.23 9.13 29.80
N SER A 213 4.89 8.24 30.50
CA SER A 213 5.00 6.81 30.15
C SER A 213 4.20 5.99 31.14
N MET A 214 3.29 5.15 30.63
CA MET A 214 2.66 4.06 31.39
C MET A 214 3.28 2.77 30.95
N THR A 215 3.85 2.02 31.89
CA THR A 215 4.65 0.84 31.57
C THR A 215 4.38 -0.29 32.57
N GLN A 216 4.82 -1.48 32.23
CA GLN A 216 4.91 -2.57 33.18
C GLN A 216 6.10 -2.40 34.12
N ASN A 217 5.99 -2.94 35.32
CA ASN A 217 7.12 -3.07 36.23
C ASN A 217 7.78 -4.44 35.98
N GLU A 218 9.00 -4.44 35.54
CA GLU A 218 9.76 -5.67 35.26
C GLU A 218 10.41 -6.29 36.51
N GLY A 219 10.25 -5.62 37.66
CA GLY A 219 10.80 -6.06 38.92
C GLY A 219 12.32 -6.06 38.97
N ASP A 220 12.88 -6.74 39.95
CA ASP A 220 14.34 -6.92 40.18
C ASP A 220 14.93 -8.13 39.43
N GLY A 221 14.29 -8.57 38.35
CA GLY A 221 14.64 -9.80 37.63
C GLY A 221 13.88 -11.03 38.13
N SER A 222 12.87 -10.88 38.99
CA SER A 222 11.87 -11.89 39.27
C SER A 222 10.94 -12.08 38.07
N SER A 223 10.33 -13.25 37.92
CA SER A 223 9.44 -13.58 36.79
C SER A 223 8.05 -12.91 36.88
N GLU A 224 7.83 -12.04 37.86
CA GLU A 224 6.53 -11.39 38.10
C GLU A 224 6.52 -9.97 37.57
N ILE A 225 5.69 -9.75 36.54
CA ILE A 225 5.54 -8.49 35.84
C ILE A 225 4.36 -7.74 36.44
N GLY A 226 4.58 -6.54 36.98
CA GLY A 226 3.52 -5.66 37.46
C GLY A 226 2.71 -5.09 36.30
N LYS A 227 1.37 -5.14 36.41
CA LYS A 227 0.43 -4.62 35.42
C LYS A 227 -0.26 -3.38 35.94
N LEU A 228 -0.48 -2.41 35.06
CA LEU A 228 -1.23 -1.19 35.34
C LEU A 228 -2.52 -1.15 34.53
N SER A 229 -3.67 -1.15 35.20
CA SER A 229 -4.97 -0.92 34.56
C SER A 229 -5.50 0.45 34.93
N VAL A 230 -5.86 1.25 33.92
CA VAL A 230 -6.56 2.52 34.12
C VAL A 230 -7.99 2.37 33.63
N GLU A 231 -8.94 2.47 34.57
CA GLU A 231 -10.36 2.25 34.32
C GLU A 231 -11.15 3.55 34.33
N GLY A 232 -11.76 3.85 33.18
CA GLY A 232 -12.39 5.15 32.93
C GLY A 232 -13.86 5.28 33.36
N ASN A 233 -14.50 4.22 33.86
CA ASN A 233 -15.90 4.26 34.27
C ASN A 233 -16.09 5.11 35.56
N LYS A 234 -17.08 5.99 35.53
CA LYS A 234 -17.47 6.74 36.71
C LYS A 234 -18.21 5.84 37.71
N ASN A 235 -18.07 6.14 38.98
CA ASN A 235 -18.72 5.39 40.07
C ASN A 235 -20.26 5.38 40.00
N ASP A 236 -20.85 6.43 39.41
CA ASP A 236 -22.30 6.58 39.23
C ASP A 236 -22.83 5.95 37.93
N GLY A 237 -21.92 5.35 37.12
CA GLY A 237 -22.25 4.70 35.84
C GLY A 237 -22.62 5.69 34.72
N THR A 238 -22.52 7.00 34.94
CA THR A 238 -22.76 8.00 33.90
C THR A 238 -21.55 8.16 32.98
N ALA A 239 -21.77 8.68 31.75
CA ALA A 239 -20.68 9.00 30.84
C ALA A 239 -19.78 10.09 31.42
N ALA A 240 -18.48 10.00 31.14
CA ALA A 240 -17.50 11.04 31.42
C ALA A 240 -17.50 12.11 30.31
N ASP A 241 -17.02 13.31 30.63
CA ASP A 241 -16.82 14.39 29.64
C ASP A 241 -15.39 14.43 29.08
N GLY A 242 -14.54 13.48 29.50
CA GLY A 242 -13.12 13.43 29.12
C GLY A 242 -12.59 12.03 28.87
N SER A 243 -11.35 12.01 28.42
CA SER A 243 -10.57 10.81 28.08
C SER A 243 -9.92 10.19 29.34
N ILE A 244 -9.39 8.97 29.21
CA ILE A 244 -8.45 8.45 30.21
C ILE A 244 -7.16 9.28 30.16
N VAL A 245 -6.59 9.49 28.95
CA VAL A 245 -5.40 10.31 28.78
C VAL A 245 -5.65 11.39 27.72
N SER A 246 -5.37 12.65 28.06
CA SER A 246 -5.39 13.79 27.14
C SER A 246 -3.96 14.28 26.92
N VAL A 247 -3.51 14.32 25.66
CA VAL A 247 -2.15 14.69 25.25
C VAL A 247 -2.19 15.99 24.47
N GLU A 248 -1.63 17.05 25.02
CA GLU A 248 -1.58 18.36 24.37
C GLU A 248 -0.58 18.38 23.21
N ALA A 249 -0.75 19.32 22.27
CA ALA A 249 0.23 19.56 21.22
C ALA A 249 1.61 19.84 21.82
N GLY A 250 2.64 19.16 21.31
CA GLY A 250 4.00 19.24 21.86
C GLY A 250 4.24 18.41 23.13
N ALA A 251 3.28 17.56 23.53
CA ALA A 251 3.45 16.55 24.58
C ALA A 251 3.61 15.16 23.98
N LYS A 252 4.05 14.19 24.81
CA LYS A 252 4.19 12.78 24.42
C LYS A 252 3.57 11.87 25.48
N PHE A 253 2.79 10.90 25.03
CA PHE A 253 2.33 9.78 25.85
C PHE A 253 2.86 8.48 25.27
N VAL A 254 3.46 7.66 26.14
CA VAL A 254 4.00 6.34 25.80
C VAL A 254 3.24 5.27 26.57
N MET A 255 2.78 4.25 25.87
CA MET A 255 2.10 3.08 26.45
C MET A 255 2.84 1.81 26.05
N THR A 256 3.19 1.00 27.03
CA THR A 256 3.94 -0.26 26.79
C THR A 256 3.13 -1.50 27.22
N THR A 257 3.70 -2.68 27.07
CA THR A 257 3.15 -3.95 27.52
C THR A 257 2.77 -3.90 29.00
N GLY A 258 1.76 -4.66 29.40
CA GLY A 258 1.27 -4.72 30.78
C GLY A 258 0.35 -3.57 31.19
N VAL A 259 0.11 -2.59 30.30
CA VAL A 259 -0.82 -1.48 30.53
C VAL A 259 -2.16 -1.74 29.85
N THR A 260 -3.25 -1.44 30.55
CA THR A 260 -4.62 -1.49 29.99
C THR A 260 -5.33 -0.16 30.23
N LEU A 261 -5.87 0.44 29.16
CA LEU A 261 -6.77 1.59 29.21
C LEU A 261 -8.18 1.13 28.84
N SER A 262 -9.11 1.15 29.76
CA SER A 262 -10.40 0.49 29.53
C SER A 262 -11.59 1.14 30.22
N LYS A 263 -12.80 0.68 29.83
CA LYS A 263 -14.07 0.92 30.49
C LYS A 263 -14.48 2.42 30.56
N ASN A 264 -13.95 3.28 29.71
CA ASN A 264 -14.40 4.66 29.67
C ASN A 264 -15.58 4.84 28.70
N VAL A 265 -16.71 5.30 29.22
CA VAL A 265 -17.83 5.78 28.42
C VAL A 265 -17.75 7.30 28.41
N SER A 266 -17.44 7.89 27.25
CA SER A 266 -17.18 9.33 27.14
C SER A 266 -18.06 10.00 26.09
N THR A 267 -18.52 11.21 26.41
CA THR A 267 -19.15 12.11 25.45
C THR A 267 -18.13 12.83 24.56
N ALA A 268 -16.87 12.93 25.02
CA ALA A 268 -15.78 13.50 24.25
C ALA A 268 -15.19 12.47 23.26
N ALA A 269 -14.59 12.95 22.19
CA ALA A 269 -13.81 12.13 21.28
C ALA A 269 -12.54 11.61 21.96
N GLY A 270 -12.17 10.34 21.66
CA GLY A 270 -11.02 9.69 22.25
C GLY A 270 -11.27 9.20 23.67
N ALA A 271 -12.21 8.26 23.85
CA ALA A 271 -12.54 7.79 25.20
C ALA A 271 -11.33 7.31 26.00
N ALA A 272 -10.42 6.56 25.41
CA ALA A 272 -9.16 6.18 26.05
C ALA A 272 -8.11 7.28 25.93
N VAL A 273 -7.82 7.72 24.70
CA VAL A 273 -6.78 8.72 24.45
C VAL A 273 -7.27 9.81 23.49
N LYS A 274 -7.19 11.05 23.93
CA LYS A 274 -7.31 12.24 23.07
C LYS A 274 -5.91 12.78 22.80
N ASN A 275 -5.42 12.65 21.58
CA ASN A 275 -4.06 12.99 21.23
C ASN A 275 -3.98 14.17 20.25
N SER A 276 -3.38 15.28 20.69
CA SER A 276 -2.97 16.39 19.82
C SER A 276 -1.45 16.50 19.68
N GLY A 277 -0.70 15.66 20.40
CA GLY A 277 0.77 15.60 20.40
C GLY A 277 1.30 14.31 19.78
N LYS A 278 2.08 13.55 20.54
CA LYS A 278 2.66 12.27 20.13
C LYS A 278 2.17 11.16 21.05
N LEU A 279 1.53 10.16 20.46
CA LEU A 279 1.15 8.91 21.14
C LEU A 279 2.04 7.79 20.60
N VAL A 280 2.76 7.11 21.47
CA VAL A 280 3.59 5.95 21.15
C VAL A 280 3.02 4.73 21.87
N ILE A 281 2.73 3.67 21.14
CA ILE A 281 2.20 2.42 21.69
C ILE A 281 3.13 1.29 21.25
N THR A 282 3.88 0.75 22.20
CA THR A 282 4.79 -0.38 21.98
C THR A 282 4.20 -1.71 22.47
N GLY A 283 3.04 -1.67 23.09
CA GLY A 283 2.32 -2.83 23.62
C GLY A 283 1.13 -2.41 24.47
N GLY A 284 0.54 -3.37 25.19
CA GLY A 284 -0.62 -3.12 26.05
C GLY A 284 -1.97 -3.14 25.32
N GLU A 285 -3.04 -2.83 26.04
CA GLU A 285 -4.41 -2.98 25.54
C GLU A 285 -5.25 -1.70 25.75
N ILE A 286 -5.89 -1.23 24.69
CA ILE A 286 -6.95 -0.21 24.73
C ILE A 286 -8.25 -0.94 24.35
N LYS A 287 -9.13 -1.16 25.33
CA LYS A 287 -10.33 -1.97 25.10
C LYS A 287 -11.54 -1.53 25.92
N ASP A 288 -12.73 -1.99 25.50
CA ASP A 288 -14.00 -1.73 26.21
C ASP A 288 -14.28 -0.24 26.43
N ASN A 289 -13.79 0.65 25.57
CA ASN A 289 -14.08 2.08 25.64
C ASN A 289 -15.21 2.43 24.67
N VAL A 290 -16.02 3.40 25.03
CA VAL A 290 -17.17 3.85 24.24
C VAL A 290 -17.15 5.36 24.03
N SER A 291 -17.11 5.77 22.77
CA SER A 291 -17.26 7.17 22.35
C SER A 291 -17.58 7.27 20.86
N THR A 292 -18.41 8.21 20.46
CA THR A 292 -18.70 8.50 19.05
C THR A 292 -17.46 8.94 18.26
N GLY A 293 -16.44 9.49 18.93
CA GLY A 293 -15.16 9.86 18.33
C GLY A 293 -14.03 8.84 18.55
N GLY A 294 -14.38 7.54 18.76
CA GLY A 294 -13.43 6.45 18.92
C GLY A 294 -12.77 6.34 20.29
N ALA A 295 -12.09 5.22 20.52
CA ALA A 295 -11.28 5.04 21.73
C ALA A 295 -10.03 5.91 21.70
N VAL A 296 -9.37 6.00 20.57
CA VAL A 296 -8.24 6.91 20.33
C VAL A 296 -8.68 7.93 19.27
N TYR A 297 -8.73 9.19 19.65
CA TYR A 297 -8.92 10.30 18.72
C TYR A 297 -7.61 11.08 18.60
N SER A 298 -7.11 11.25 17.39
CA SER A 298 -5.81 11.87 17.16
C SER A 298 -5.83 12.92 16.07
N THR A 299 -5.42 14.13 16.41
CA THR A 299 -5.03 15.19 15.46
C THR A 299 -3.51 15.33 15.38
N GLY A 300 -2.78 14.59 16.23
CA GLY A 300 -1.32 14.47 16.23
C GLY A 300 -0.86 13.15 15.60
N THR A 301 0.31 12.69 15.98
CA THR A 301 0.88 11.43 15.47
C THR A 301 0.66 10.28 16.46
N ILE A 302 0.36 9.11 15.92
CA ILE A 302 0.35 7.84 16.64
C ILE A 302 1.49 7.01 16.09
N SER A 303 2.45 6.60 16.93
CA SER A 303 3.47 5.61 16.56
C SER A 303 3.06 4.24 17.10
N LEU A 304 2.92 3.27 16.22
CA LEU A 304 2.73 1.88 16.57
C LEU A 304 4.06 1.17 16.39
N GLU A 305 4.62 0.72 17.47
CA GLU A 305 5.93 0.09 17.54
C GLU A 305 5.77 -1.35 18.04
N GLN A 306 6.60 -2.24 17.54
CA GLN A 306 6.66 -3.59 18.09
C GLN A 306 7.55 -3.56 19.34
N GLY A 307 7.05 -4.11 20.45
CA GLY A 307 7.88 -4.31 21.64
C GLY A 307 8.93 -5.41 21.44
N THR A 308 9.82 -5.52 22.39
CA THR A 308 11.02 -6.38 22.31
C THR A 308 10.72 -7.89 22.30
N ASN A 309 9.54 -8.32 22.76
CA ASN A 309 9.11 -9.73 22.81
C ASN A 309 8.19 -10.13 21.65
N ALA A 310 8.30 -9.52 20.51
CA ALA A 310 7.57 -9.85 19.29
C ALA A 310 6.03 -9.96 19.50
N ALA A 311 5.43 -11.12 19.28
CA ALA A 311 3.98 -11.31 19.31
C ALA A 311 3.30 -11.06 20.67
N ALA A 312 4.04 -11.08 21.80
CA ALA A 312 3.49 -10.82 23.13
C ALA A 312 3.33 -9.32 23.42
N ASP A 313 4.15 -8.48 22.78
CA ASP A 313 4.25 -7.05 23.05
C ASP A 313 3.62 -6.19 21.92
N GLU A 314 2.80 -6.79 21.08
CA GLU A 314 2.08 -6.03 20.05
C GLU A 314 1.00 -5.12 20.65
N PRO A 315 0.86 -3.87 20.17
CA PRO A 315 -0.25 -2.99 20.56
C PRO A 315 -1.60 -3.63 20.26
N LYS A 316 -2.55 -3.58 21.19
CA LYS A 316 -3.92 -4.05 21.01
C LYS A 316 -4.91 -2.92 21.21
N ILE A 317 -5.59 -2.50 20.15
CA ILE A 317 -6.67 -1.52 20.21
C ILE A 317 -7.91 -2.22 19.64
N ILE A 318 -8.68 -2.83 20.52
CA ILE A 318 -9.73 -3.79 20.17
C ILE A 318 -10.98 -3.58 21.03
N GLU A 319 -12.13 -4.05 20.56
CA GLU A 319 -13.38 -4.05 21.33
C GLU A 319 -13.80 -2.68 21.86
N ASN A 320 -13.51 -1.61 21.08
CA ASN A 320 -13.98 -0.27 21.37
C ASN A 320 -15.12 0.10 20.42
N TYR A 321 -16.08 0.89 20.88
CA TYR A 321 -17.34 1.08 20.20
C TYR A 321 -17.81 2.55 20.20
N THR A 322 -18.69 2.89 19.24
CA THR A 322 -19.31 4.23 19.22
C THR A 322 -20.42 4.39 20.26
N SER A 323 -21.05 3.28 20.67
CA SER A 323 -22.19 3.26 21.60
C SER A 323 -22.15 2.04 22.50
N GLY A 324 -22.88 2.10 23.60
CA GLY A 324 -22.92 1.06 24.62
C GLY A 324 -23.57 -0.26 24.16
N ASP A 325 -24.31 -0.26 23.05
CA ASP A 325 -24.88 -1.48 22.46
C ASP A 325 -23.86 -2.33 21.68
N LYS A 326 -22.62 -1.79 21.53
CA LYS A 326 -21.51 -2.45 20.85
C LYS A 326 -21.78 -2.84 19.40
N SER A 327 -22.66 -2.10 18.72
CA SER A 327 -23.06 -2.39 17.34
C SER A 327 -22.01 -1.93 16.32
N VAL A 328 -21.31 -0.83 16.58
CA VAL A 328 -20.32 -0.24 15.67
C VAL A 328 -18.98 -0.09 16.38
N LYS A 329 -17.95 -0.75 15.83
CA LYS A 329 -16.56 -0.61 16.30
C LYS A 329 -16.03 0.79 16.00
N SER A 330 -15.19 1.30 16.89
CA SER A 330 -14.51 2.58 16.72
C SER A 330 -13.24 2.60 17.56
N ASN A 331 -12.15 2.14 16.97
CA ASN A 331 -10.87 2.02 17.68
C ASN A 331 -10.05 3.31 17.56
N ILE A 332 -9.54 3.63 16.36
CA ILE A 332 -8.78 4.87 16.12
C ILE A 332 -9.59 5.76 15.18
N VAL A 333 -9.73 7.03 15.54
CA VAL A 333 -10.26 8.07 14.66
C VAL A 333 -9.20 9.14 14.45
N LEU A 334 -8.79 9.33 13.19
CA LEU A 334 -7.88 10.40 12.79
C LEU A 334 -8.69 11.64 12.49
N GLY A 335 -8.56 12.63 13.35
CA GLY A 335 -9.20 13.92 13.20
C GLY A 335 -8.32 14.93 12.48
N GLN A 336 -8.90 16.08 12.15
CA GLN A 336 -8.21 17.23 11.59
C GLN A 336 -8.46 18.44 12.48
N GLN A 337 -7.41 19.15 12.84
CA GLN A 337 -7.50 20.42 13.57
C GLN A 337 -6.51 21.42 12.98
N ASP A 338 -7.00 22.61 12.60
CA ASP A 338 -6.22 23.78 12.14
C ASP A 338 -5.33 23.52 10.94
N GLN A 339 -5.02 22.67 10.32
CA GLN A 339 -4.07 22.24 9.29
C GLN A 339 -3.22 21.01 9.72
N SER A 340 -3.41 20.55 10.98
CA SER A 340 -2.81 19.31 11.44
C SER A 340 -3.78 18.17 11.22
N ALA A 341 -3.32 17.15 10.53
CA ALA A 341 -4.06 15.92 10.29
C ALA A 341 -3.43 14.79 11.10
N GLY A 342 -4.25 14.01 11.79
CA GLY A 342 -3.79 12.84 12.51
C GLY A 342 -3.16 11.81 11.55
N SER A 343 -2.14 11.12 11.98
CA SER A 343 -1.50 10.05 11.20
C SER A 343 -0.93 8.96 12.09
N ILE A 344 -0.73 7.78 11.50
CA ILE A 344 -0.16 6.60 12.16
C ILE A 344 1.20 6.31 11.55
N ILE A 345 2.25 6.32 12.36
CA ILE A 345 3.59 5.89 12.00
C ILE A 345 3.69 4.39 12.30
N ILE A 346 3.98 3.59 11.29
CA ILE A 346 4.26 2.17 11.45
C ILE A 346 5.75 2.01 11.72
N ALA A 347 6.13 1.92 12.99
CA ALA A 347 7.53 1.88 13.39
C ALA A 347 8.09 0.44 13.50
N GLY A 348 7.25 -0.59 13.37
CA GLY A 348 7.65 -2.00 13.43
C GLY A 348 6.84 -2.88 12.49
N ALA A 349 7.28 -4.13 12.33
CA ALA A 349 6.55 -5.14 11.59
C ALA A 349 5.48 -5.77 12.49
N PHE A 350 4.20 -5.66 12.09
CA PHE A 350 3.08 -6.33 12.76
C PHE A 350 2.55 -7.44 11.85
N GLU A 351 2.23 -8.61 12.41
CA GLU A 351 1.71 -9.71 11.60
C GLU A 351 0.24 -10.03 11.84
N ASN A 352 -0.33 -9.69 12.99
CA ASN A 352 -1.67 -10.15 13.37
C ASN A 352 -2.56 -9.08 14.02
N GLN A 353 -2.35 -7.82 13.74
CA GLN A 353 -3.10 -6.74 14.38
C GLN A 353 -4.37 -6.43 13.60
N ASN A 354 -5.50 -6.67 14.21
CA ASN A 354 -6.80 -6.25 13.66
C ASN A 354 -7.22 -4.89 14.25
N ILE A 355 -6.32 -3.91 14.19
CA ILE A 355 -6.59 -2.56 14.68
C ILE A 355 -7.45 -1.82 13.67
N GLY A 356 -8.65 -1.44 14.08
CA GLY A 356 -9.55 -0.64 13.29
C GLY A 356 -9.17 0.83 13.31
N TYR A 357 -9.31 1.51 12.18
CA TYR A 357 -9.10 2.96 12.08
C TYR A 357 -10.08 3.61 11.10
N SER A 358 -10.36 4.89 11.34
CA SER A 358 -11.14 5.73 10.44
C SER A 358 -10.55 7.14 10.35
N VAL A 359 -10.99 7.91 9.36
CA VAL A 359 -10.64 9.31 9.16
C VAL A 359 -11.91 10.13 9.23
N GLU A 360 -11.95 11.18 10.05
CA GLU A 360 -13.14 11.99 10.32
C GLU A 360 -13.67 12.69 9.04
N ASN A 361 -12.79 13.26 8.24
CA ASN A 361 -13.13 13.92 6.98
C ASN A 361 -12.22 13.36 5.87
N PRO A 362 -12.53 12.15 5.33
CA PRO A 362 -11.64 11.49 4.39
C PRO A 362 -11.57 12.23 3.05
N THR A 363 -10.37 12.36 2.53
CA THR A 363 -10.08 12.86 1.18
C THR A 363 -9.11 11.93 0.49
N VAL A 364 -9.16 11.87 -0.84
CA VAL A 364 -8.13 11.17 -1.62
C VAL A 364 -6.75 11.78 -1.32
N ASP A 365 -5.73 10.95 -1.28
CA ASP A 365 -4.33 11.29 -0.94
C ASP A 365 -4.08 11.69 0.53
N TYR A 366 -5.09 11.60 1.42
CA TYR A 366 -4.85 11.74 2.84
C TYR A 366 -3.87 10.67 3.33
N THR A 367 -2.76 11.09 3.95
CA THR A 367 -1.74 10.17 4.47
C THR A 367 -2.17 9.65 5.83
N VAL A 368 -2.71 8.43 5.84
CA VAL A 368 -3.09 7.69 7.06
C VAL A 368 -1.86 7.11 7.72
N PHE A 369 -1.03 6.38 6.94
CA PHE A 369 0.14 5.69 7.44
C PHE A 369 1.42 6.32 6.92
N GLN A 370 2.37 6.51 7.82
CA GLN A 370 3.71 6.97 7.50
C GLN A 370 4.72 5.83 7.72
N LYS A 371 5.62 5.66 6.77
CA LYS A 371 6.70 4.69 6.81
C LYS A 371 8.01 5.37 7.22
N PRO A 372 8.64 5.00 8.34
CA PRO A 372 10.01 5.40 8.64
C PRO A 372 10.98 4.89 7.59
N GLU A 373 12.08 5.60 7.37
CA GLU A 373 13.11 5.18 6.41
C GLU A 373 13.72 3.82 6.78
N SER A 374 13.83 3.53 8.07
CA SER A 374 14.37 2.28 8.61
C SER A 374 13.49 1.05 8.36
N LEU A 375 12.19 1.22 8.10
CA LEU A 375 11.28 0.10 7.88
C LEU A 375 11.28 -0.33 6.42
N ALA A 376 11.46 -1.62 6.14
CA ALA A 376 11.38 -2.20 4.81
C ALA A 376 9.96 -2.03 4.20
N ALA A 377 9.87 -1.89 2.88
CA ALA A 377 8.59 -1.63 2.20
C ALA A 377 7.59 -2.78 2.38
N ASP A 378 8.05 -4.01 2.29
CA ASP A 378 7.22 -5.22 2.46
C ASP A 378 6.70 -5.38 3.92
N ALA A 379 7.51 -5.01 4.91
CA ALA A 379 7.09 -4.99 6.31
C ALA A 379 6.03 -3.90 6.56
N PHE A 380 6.18 -2.73 5.93
CA PHE A 380 5.19 -1.67 5.99
C PHE A 380 3.86 -2.12 5.37
N GLU A 381 3.89 -2.66 4.15
CA GLU A 381 2.70 -3.15 3.46
C GLU A 381 1.97 -4.26 4.26
N LYS A 382 2.71 -5.19 4.87
CA LYS A 382 2.14 -6.21 5.74
C LYS A 382 1.44 -5.60 6.95
N ALA A 383 2.07 -4.65 7.62
CA ALA A 383 1.50 -3.98 8.78
C ALA A 383 0.23 -3.19 8.42
N VAL A 384 0.24 -2.45 7.30
CA VAL A 384 -0.95 -1.73 6.81
C VAL A 384 -2.08 -2.70 6.46
N ASN A 385 -1.78 -3.83 5.80
CA ASN A 385 -2.76 -4.87 5.47
C ASN A 385 -3.34 -5.59 6.70
N ALA A 386 -2.64 -5.59 7.83
CA ALA A 386 -3.12 -6.16 9.09
C ALA A 386 -4.10 -5.24 9.83
N MET A 387 -4.27 -3.99 9.36
CA MET A 387 -5.20 -3.01 9.94
C MET A 387 -6.50 -2.94 9.13
N SER A 388 -7.60 -2.54 9.76
CA SER A 388 -8.94 -2.50 9.16
C SER A 388 -9.44 -1.06 9.04
N TYR A 389 -9.79 -0.62 7.83
CA TYR A 389 -10.46 0.67 7.64
C TYR A 389 -11.93 0.56 8.06
N GLU A 390 -12.32 1.27 9.12
CA GLU A 390 -13.68 1.30 9.70
C GLU A 390 -14.48 2.55 9.28
N GLY A 391 -13.92 3.41 8.40
CA GLY A 391 -14.53 4.65 7.95
C GLY A 391 -15.45 4.50 6.73
N ASP A 392 -15.63 5.60 5.99
CA ASP A 392 -16.41 5.65 4.76
C ASP A 392 -15.83 4.69 3.70
N GLN A 393 -16.55 3.65 3.36
CA GLN A 393 -16.14 2.59 2.43
C GLN A 393 -15.98 3.06 0.98
N SER A 394 -16.40 4.29 0.66
CA SER A 394 -16.07 4.92 -0.63
C SER A 394 -14.57 5.26 -0.77
N TYR A 395 -13.80 5.07 0.31
CA TYR A 395 -12.35 5.14 0.33
C TYR A 395 -11.75 3.78 0.67
N GLY A 396 -10.57 3.52 0.12
CA GLY A 396 -9.69 2.41 0.45
C GLY A 396 -8.31 2.93 0.84
N ILE A 397 -7.39 2.03 1.16
CA ILE A 397 -6.00 2.36 1.45
C ILE A 397 -5.06 1.80 0.38
N ASN A 398 -4.16 2.62 -0.11
CA ASN A 398 -3.01 2.16 -0.86
C ASN A 398 -1.94 1.68 0.11
N THR A 399 -1.76 0.38 0.22
CA THR A 399 -0.89 -0.24 1.22
C THR A 399 0.60 0.07 1.02
N ALA A 400 1.01 0.38 -0.21
CA ALA A 400 2.39 0.76 -0.50
C ALA A 400 2.72 2.20 -0.07
N THR A 401 1.75 3.13 -0.16
CA THR A 401 1.96 4.54 0.17
C THR A 401 1.35 4.96 1.51
N GLY A 402 0.43 4.17 2.07
CA GLY A 402 -0.31 4.50 3.27
C GLY A 402 -1.35 5.61 3.10
N GLN A 403 -1.74 5.92 1.86
CA GLN A 403 -2.68 7.00 1.55
C GLN A 403 -4.08 6.47 1.23
N LEU A 404 -5.10 7.27 1.55
CA LEU A 404 -6.46 6.99 1.10
C LEU A 404 -6.56 7.14 -0.41
N VAL A 405 -7.24 6.21 -1.04
CA VAL A 405 -7.59 6.22 -2.46
C VAL A 405 -9.10 6.13 -2.61
N SER A 406 -9.62 6.63 -3.72
CA SER A 406 -11.04 6.44 -4.03
C SER A 406 -11.34 4.96 -4.26
N ASN A 407 -12.33 4.47 -3.57
CA ASN A 407 -12.88 3.12 -3.78
C ASN A 407 -14.16 3.14 -4.61
N LYS A 408 -14.57 4.32 -5.11
CA LYS A 408 -15.74 4.47 -5.97
C LYS A 408 -15.50 3.84 -7.34
N PRO A 409 -16.48 3.12 -7.90
CA PRO A 409 -16.40 2.65 -9.28
C PRO A 409 -16.14 3.81 -10.25
N THR A 410 -15.29 3.59 -11.23
CA THR A 410 -15.06 4.52 -12.33
C THR A 410 -15.63 3.96 -13.63
N VAL A 411 -16.21 4.83 -14.45
CA VAL A 411 -16.81 4.48 -15.74
C VAL A 411 -16.06 5.18 -16.86
N THR A 412 -15.72 4.44 -17.91
CA THR A 412 -15.18 5.01 -19.15
C THR A 412 -16.18 4.75 -20.27
N ILE A 413 -16.65 5.80 -20.95
CA ILE A 413 -17.50 5.65 -22.12
C ILE A 413 -16.60 5.50 -23.36
N ASP A 414 -16.55 4.28 -23.90
CA ASP A 414 -15.67 3.89 -25.00
C ASP A 414 -16.18 4.44 -26.34
N SER A 415 -17.48 4.31 -26.59
CA SER A 415 -18.13 4.89 -27.77
C SER A 415 -19.56 5.32 -27.46
N ALA A 416 -20.04 6.30 -28.23
CA ALA A 416 -21.45 6.71 -28.21
C ALA A 416 -21.78 7.23 -29.61
N THR A 417 -22.63 6.49 -30.34
CA THR A 417 -23.00 6.79 -31.73
C THR A 417 -24.52 6.76 -31.91
N SER A 418 -24.99 7.51 -32.88
CA SER A 418 -26.41 7.51 -33.28
C SER A 418 -26.48 7.34 -34.80
N GLU A 419 -26.42 6.11 -35.27
CA GLU A 419 -26.51 5.75 -36.68
C GLU A 419 -27.96 5.54 -37.11
N GLU A 420 -28.76 5.01 -36.21
CA GLU A 420 -30.23 4.83 -36.40
C GLU A 420 -30.98 6.05 -35.89
N ALA A 421 -32.11 6.38 -36.56
CA ALA A 421 -32.93 7.49 -36.15
C ALA A 421 -33.51 7.30 -34.73
N ASN A 422 -33.42 8.36 -33.93
CA ASN A 422 -33.87 8.39 -32.54
C ASN A 422 -33.31 7.29 -31.64
N THR A 423 -32.11 6.75 -32.01
CA THR A 423 -31.46 5.68 -31.29
C THR A 423 -30.01 6.07 -31.02
N VAL A 424 -29.54 5.76 -29.83
CA VAL A 424 -28.11 5.93 -29.43
C VAL A 424 -27.59 4.60 -28.95
N SER A 425 -26.46 4.17 -29.52
CA SER A 425 -25.72 2.99 -29.11
C SER A 425 -24.48 3.46 -28.35
N VAL A 426 -24.31 2.95 -27.14
CA VAL A 426 -23.21 3.32 -26.23
C VAL A 426 -22.48 2.05 -25.82
N THR A 427 -21.17 2.10 -25.81
CA THR A 427 -20.35 1.10 -25.13
C THR A 427 -19.52 1.78 -24.04
N PHE A 428 -19.39 1.13 -22.91
CA PHE A 428 -18.63 1.62 -21.77
C PHE A 428 -18.04 0.47 -20.98
N THR A 429 -17.01 0.78 -20.21
CA THR A 429 -16.35 -0.13 -19.27
C THR A 429 -16.40 0.45 -17.86
N SER A 430 -16.39 -0.41 -16.84
CA SER A 430 -16.22 -0.04 -15.43
C SER A 430 -15.01 -0.78 -14.87
N ASP A 431 -14.28 -0.15 -13.98
CA ASP A 431 -13.17 -0.78 -13.26
C ASP A 431 -13.63 -1.76 -12.18
N LYS A 432 -14.92 -1.68 -11.79
CA LYS A 432 -15.55 -2.56 -10.78
C LYS A 432 -16.81 -3.21 -11.30
N ALA A 433 -17.10 -4.40 -10.79
CA ALA A 433 -18.36 -5.09 -11.01
C ALA A 433 -19.49 -4.43 -10.20
N GLY A 434 -20.71 -4.48 -10.71
CA GLY A 434 -21.86 -3.90 -10.03
C GLY A 434 -23.10 -3.74 -10.91
N THR A 435 -24.01 -2.90 -10.50
CA THR A 435 -25.20 -2.51 -11.26
C THR A 435 -24.97 -1.13 -11.85
N TYR A 436 -25.20 -0.99 -13.18
CA TYR A 436 -25.12 0.32 -13.78
C TYR A 436 -26.49 1.01 -13.84
N PHE A 437 -26.46 2.33 -13.75
CA PHE A 437 -27.59 3.21 -13.86
C PHE A 437 -27.30 4.24 -14.94
N TYR A 438 -28.32 4.68 -15.66
CA TYR A 438 -28.16 5.70 -16.69
C TYR A 438 -29.31 6.69 -16.71
N LYS A 439 -29.03 7.89 -17.16
CA LYS A 439 -30.02 8.93 -17.44
C LYS A 439 -29.50 9.83 -18.54
N TYR A 440 -30.33 10.17 -19.47
CA TYR A 440 -30.04 11.25 -20.40
C TYR A 440 -31.00 12.42 -20.22
N VAL A 441 -30.51 13.60 -20.52
CA VAL A 441 -31.25 14.86 -20.49
C VAL A 441 -30.91 15.65 -21.74
N ALA A 442 -31.73 16.65 -22.08
CA ALA A 442 -31.37 17.58 -23.15
C ALA A 442 -30.04 18.26 -22.86
N LYS A 443 -29.22 18.51 -23.90
CA LYS A 443 -27.89 19.13 -23.73
C LYS A 443 -27.98 20.43 -22.95
N GLY A 444 -27.14 20.53 -21.90
CA GLY A 444 -27.03 21.69 -21.02
C GLY A 444 -28.11 21.79 -19.95
N ALA A 445 -28.99 20.80 -19.85
CA ALA A 445 -29.90 20.69 -18.70
C ALA A 445 -29.14 20.37 -17.41
N GLU A 446 -29.80 20.56 -16.28
CA GLU A 446 -29.23 20.21 -14.97
C GLU A 446 -28.82 18.73 -14.91
N ALA A 447 -27.66 18.45 -14.33
CA ALA A 447 -27.16 17.09 -14.17
C ALA A 447 -28.13 16.28 -13.26
N PRO A 448 -28.58 15.11 -13.70
CA PRO A 448 -29.44 14.25 -12.89
C PRO A 448 -28.63 13.57 -11.78
N THR A 449 -29.33 13.19 -10.71
CA THR A 449 -28.78 12.34 -9.66
C THR A 449 -29.11 10.86 -9.94
N ILE A 450 -28.38 9.94 -9.31
CA ILE A 450 -28.58 8.49 -9.52
C ILE A 450 -29.98 8.03 -9.08
N GLU A 451 -30.58 8.66 -8.09
CA GLU A 451 -31.93 8.32 -7.62
C GLU A 451 -33.02 8.54 -8.70
N LYS A 452 -32.74 9.40 -9.69
CA LYS A 452 -33.57 9.66 -10.85
C LYS A 452 -33.15 8.88 -12.09
N ALA A 453 -32.13 8.04 -11.98
CA ALA A 453 -31.62 7.25 -13.09
C ALA A 453 -32.43 5.96 -13.30
N ILE A 454 -32.24 5.36 -14.45
CA ILE A 454 -32.83 4.07 -14.83
C ILE A 454 -31.78 2.99 -14.56
N GLU A 455 -32.15 1.95 -13.87
CA GLU A 455 -31.33 0.76 -13.73
C GLU A 455 -31.20 0.06 -15.09
N GLY A 456 -29.93 -0.16 -15.50
CA GLY A 456 -29.63 -0.71 -16.83
C GLY A 456 -29.26 -2.19 -16.82
N GLY A 457 -28.79 -2.71 -15.69
CA GLY A 457 -28.34 -4.09 -15.54
C GLY A 457 -26.99 -4.20 -14.85
N THR A 458 -26.36 -5.35 -14.95
CA THR A 458 -25.06 -5.63 -14.32
C THR A 458 -23.87 -5.37 -15.25
N VAL A 459 -22.76 -4.94 -14.68
CA VAL A 459 -21.46 -4.82 -15.33
C VAL A 459 -20.43 -5.69 -14.61
N LYS A 460 -19.44 -6.17 -15.35
CA LYS A 460 -18.26 -6.83 -14.79
C LYS A 460 -17.05 -5.92 -14.93
N ALA A 461 -16.15 -6.01 -13.98
CA ALA A 461 -14.91 -5.23 -13.97
C ALA A 461 -14.10 -5.45 -15.25
N GLY A 462 -13.73 -4.37 -15.94
CA GLY A 462 -12.92 -4.38 -17.16
C GLY A 462 -13.61 -4.93 -18.41
N GLU A 463 -14.87 -5.41 -18.35
CA GLU A 463 -15.61 -5.89 -19.52
C GLU A 463 -16.42 -4.76 -20.16
N THR A 464 -16.49 -4.75 -21.50
CA THR A 464 -17.31 -3.80 -22.23
C THR A 464 -18.79 -4.12 -22.08
N THR A 465 -19.57 -3.14 -21.66
CA THR A 465 -21.03 -3.20 -21.56
C THR A 465 -21.65 -2.36 -22.65
N SER A 466 -22.78 -2.82 -23.21
CA SER A 466 -23.53 -2.12 -24.26
C SER A 466 -24.85 -1.59 -23.71
N LEU A 467 -25.15 -0.33 -24.01
CA LEU A 467 -26.41 0.33 -23.71
C LEU A 467 -27.01 0.86 -25.00
N LYS A 468 -28.29 0.52 -25.27
CA LYS A 468 -29.06 1.06 -26.40
C LYS A 468 -30.21 1.92 -25.89
N LEU A 469 -30.18 3.22 -26.21
CA LEU A 469 -31.25 4.16 -25.95
C LEU A 469 -32.14 4.22 -27.19
N THR A 470 -33.46 4.13 -27.00
CA THR A 470 -34.46 4.22 -28.09
C THR A 470 -35.42 5.33 -27.81
N ASN A 471 -36.12 5.82 -28.86
CA ASN A 471 -37.08 6.91 -28.78
C ASN A 471 -36.51 8.22 -28.22
N VAL A 472 -35.26 8.51 -28.51
CA VAL A 472 -34.61 9.75 -28.10
C VAL A 472 -35.04 10.87 -29.03
N THR A 473 -35.82 11.82 -28.53
CA THR A 473 -36.42 12.91 -29.31
C THR A 473 -35.55 14.16 -29.40
N ASP A 474 -34.65 14.36 -28.46
CA ASP A 474 -33.74 15.49 -28.44
C ASP A 474 -32.64 15.34 -29.49
N LYS A 475 -32.29 16.42 -30.18
CA LYS A 475 -31.22 16.43 -31.20
C LYS A 475 -29.81 16.27 -30.60
N THR A 476 -29.64 16.66 -29.36
CA THR A 476 -28.41 16.52 -28.61
C THR A 476 -28.76 16.24 -27.17
N ILE A 477 -28.13 15.23 -26.58
CA ILE A 477 -28.34 14.84 -25.20
C ILE A 477 -27.04 14.85 -24.44
N ASP A 478 -27.13 15.04 -23.13
CA ASP A 478 -26.11 14.73 -22.14
C ASP A 478 -26.51 13.40 -21.50
N LEU A 479 -25.71 12.36 -21.75
CA LEU A 479 -25.89 11.03 -21.14
C LEU A 479 -25.00 10.93 -19.91
N TYR A 480 -25.55 10.43 -18.82
CA TYR A 480 -24.86 10.12 -17.58
C TYR A 480 -24.96 8.64 -17.30
N ILE A 481 -23.83 8.02 -16.89
CA ILE A 481 -23.75 6.62 -16.49
C ILE A 481 -23.05 6.55 -15.14
N TRP A 482 -23.65 5.81 -14.20
CA TRP A 482 -23.11 5.48 -12.89
C TRP A 482 -22.98 3.97 -12.75
N VAL A 483 -22.05 3.53 -11.92
CA VAL A 483 -21.99 2.14 -11.46
C VAL A 483 -22.08 2.14 -9.94
N LYS A 484 -22.90 1.28 -9.40
CA LYS A 484 -23.04 0.99 -7.98
C LYS A 484 -22.42 -0.39 -7.74
N GLU A 485 -21.38 -0.43 -6.94
CA GLU A 485 -20.71 -1.68 -6.57
C GLU A 485 -21.60 -2.54 -5.70
N SER A 486 -21.60 -3.85 -5.92
CA SER A 486 -22.45 -4.80 -5.18
C SER A 486 -21.66 -5.87 -4.42
N GLU A 487 -20.34 -5.98 -4.62
CA GLU A 487 -19.53 -7.07 -4.06
C GLU A 487 -19.17 -6.87 -2.58
N SER A 488 -19.05 -5.63 -2.13
CA SER A 488 -18.61 -5.33 -0.75
C SER A 488 -19.75 -5.33 0.29
N GLY A 489 -21.00 -5.47 -0.13
CA GLY A 489 -22.17 -5.28 0.74
C GLY A 489 -22.44 -3.80 1.10
N ASN A 490 -21.58 -2.90 0.66
CA ASN A 490 -21.72 -1.46 0.80
C ASN A 490 -22.17 -0.88 -0.54
N ASP A 491 -23.21 -0.06 -0.51
CA ASP A 491 -23.77 0.59 -1.70
C ASP A 491 -22.87 1.73 -2.22
N ILE A 492 -21.64 1.40 -2.66
CA ILE A 492 -20.68 2.40 -3.14
C ILE A 492 -21.04 2.80 -4.57
N VAL A 493 -21.35 4.08 -4.75
CA VAL A 493 -21.76 4.64 -6.04
C VAL A 493 -20.61 5.46 -6.62
N GLY A 494 -20.25 5.16 -7.87
CA GLY A 494 -19.29 5.94 -8.65
C GLY A 494 -19.83 7.31 -9.02
N GLU A 495 -18.96 8.22 -9.40
CA GLU A 495 -19.37 9.50 -9.96
C GLU A 495 -19.98 9.30 -11.35
N GLY A 496 -21.05 10.04 -11.66
CA GLY A 496 -21.68 9.96 -12.96
C GLY A 496 -20.81 10.52 -14.07
N VAL A 497 -20.46 9.67 -15.04
CA VAL A 497 -19.67 10.10 -16.20
C VAL A 497 -20.61 10.65 -17.27
N LYS A 498 -20.35 11.88 -17.69
CA LYS A 498 -21.13 12.60 -18.69
C LYS A 498 -20.58 12.42 -20.11
N LYS A 499 -21.46 12.17 -21.09
CA LYS A 499 -21.14 12.19 -22.51
C LYS A 499 -22.14 13.02 -23.29
N ASP A 500 -21.66 13.99 -24.08
CA ASP A 500 -22.44 14.76 -25.03
C ASP A 500 -22.63 13.95 -26.33
N ILE A 501 -23.86 13.77 -26.79
CA ILE A 501 -24.17 12.93 -27.95
C ILE A 501 -25.15 13.66 -28.88
N ALA A 502 -24.75 13.80 -30.15
CA ALA A 502 -25.64 14.23 -31.22
C ALA A 502 -26.49 13.05 -31.68
N VAL A 503 -27.82 13.23 -31.69
CA VAL A 503 -28.78 12.17 -32.02
C VAL A 503 -29.32 12.35 -33.44
N THR A 504 -29.20 11.32 -34.26
CA THR A 504 -29.81 11.26 -35.59
C THR A 504 -31.33 11.21 -35.43
N GLN A 505 -32.02 12.20 -35.98
CA GLN A 505 -33.45 12.28 -35.88
C GLN A 505 -34.14 11.52 -37.01
N ALA A 506 -35.28 10.92 -36.72
CA ALA A 506 -36.19 10.40 -37.76
C ALA A 506 -36.57 11.54 -38.70
N GLN A 507 -36.53 11.27 -39.99
CA GLN A 507 -37.01 12.24 -40.98
C GLN A 507 -38.53 12.44 -40.77
N ASN A 508 -38.93 13.69 -40.59
CA ASN A 508 -40.35 14.01 -40.59
C ASN A 508 -40.93 13.67 -41.99
N PRO A 509 -41.93 12.79 -42.10
CA PRO A 509 -42.55 12.48 -43.38
C PRO A 509 -43.11 13.73 -44.06
N ASP A 510 -43.51 14.76 -43.28
CA ASP A 510 -44.05 16.03 -43.80
C ASP A 510 -42.97 17.02 -44.26
N ASN A 511 -41.69 16.74 -43.98
CA ASN A 511 -40.55 17.50 -44.47
C ASN A 511 -39.45 16.52 -44.96
N PRO A 512 -39.67 15.87 -46.10
CA PRO A 512 -38.75 14.89 -46.65
C PRO A 512 -37.40 15.58 -46.93
N LYS A 513 -36.29 14.86 -46.63
CA LYS A 513 -34.92 15.33 -46.98
C LYS A 513 -34.93 15.86 -48.40
N PRO A 514 -34.49 17.10 -48.61
CA PRO A 514 -34.45 17.64 -49.96
C PRO A 514 -33.70 16.70 -50.91
N ALA A 515 -34.33 16.33 -52.00
CA ALA A 515 -33.71 15.45 -52.98
C ALA A 515 -32.34 16.01 -53.37
N ALA A 516 -31.37 15.17 -53.52
CA ALA A 516 -30.03 15.58 -53.96
C ALA A 516 -30.11 16.37 -55.25
N PRO A 517 -29.32 17.43 -55.46
CA PRO A 517 -29.31 18.18 -56.72
C PRO A 517 -29.02 17.23 -57.89
N LYS A 518 -29.81 17.33 -58.94
CA LYS A 518 -29.58 16.60 -60.18
C LYS A 518 -28.80 17.49 -61.15
N VAL A 519 -27.58 17.09 -61.49
CA VAL A 519 -26.72 17.79 -62.43
C VAL A 519 -26.81 17.11 -63.79
N THR A 520 -27.16 17.85 -64.83
CA THR A 520 -27.24 17.39 -66.19
C THR A 520 -26.16 18.09 -67.02
N LYS A 521 -25.37 17.31 -67.74
CA LYS A 521 -24.41 17.85 -68.71
C LYS A 521 -25.16 18.30 -69.94
N ILE A 522 -25.06 19.58 -70.30
CA ILE A 522 -25.63 20.15 -71.52
C ILE A 522 -24.66 19.97 -72.69
N SER A 523 -23.45 20.37 -72.53
CA SER A 523 -22.42 20.21 -73.56
C SER A 523 -21.03 19.96 -72.93
N ALA A 524 -20.14 19.41 -73.72
CA ALA A 524 -18.73 19.32 -73.41
C ALA A 524 -17.94 19.39 -74.72
N GLU A 525 -17.15 20.43 -74.91
CA GLU A 525 -16.41 20.70 -76.13
C GLU A 525 -14.92 20.92 -75.81
N SER A 526 -14.01 20.39 -76.63
CA SER A 526 -12.61 20.74 -76.54
C SER A 526 -12.42 22.08 -77.24
N LYS A 527 -11.90 23.07 -76.54
CA LYS A 527 -11.66 24.40 -77.06
C LYS A 527 -10.20 24.56 -77.53
N THR A 528 -9.26 23.91 -76.92
CA THR A 528 -7.86 23.82 -77.30
C THR A 528 -7.29 22.40 -77.01
N ALA A 529 -6.00 22.21 -77.36
CA ALA A 529 -5.32 20.97 -77.03
C ALA A 529 -5.27 20.66 -75.53
N THR A 530 -5.41 21.65 -74.68
CA THR A 530 -5.26 21.53 -73.19
C THR A 530 -6.48 22.03 -72.40
N THR A 531 -7.53 22.54 -73.11
CA THR A 531 -8.72 23.10 -72.46
C THR A 531 -10.01 22.51 -73.02
N ALA A 532 -10.97 22.24 -72.14
CA ALA A 532 -12.30 21.82 -72.51
C ALA A 532 -13.33 22.68 -71.74
N GLU A 533 -14.40 23.02 -72.44
CA GLU A 533 -15.58 23.69 -71.86
C GLU A 533 -16.65 22.64 -71.56
N VAL A 534 -17.16 22.64 -70.31
CA VAL A 534 -18.25 21.78 -69.93
C VAL A 534 -19.39 22.63 -69.35
N VAL A 535 -20.52 22.61 -70.02
CA VAL A 535 -21.73 23.31 -69.55
C VAL A 535 -22.63 22.29 -68.79
N LEU A 536 -22.94 22.66 -67.58
CA LEU A 536 -23.75 21.86 -66.66
C LEU A 536 -24.97 22.66 -66.25
N GLN A 537 -26.10 21.98 -66.05
CA GLN A 537 -27.28 22.53 -65.47
C GLN A 537 -27.65 21.75 -64.20
N SER A 538 -27.93 22.47 -63.13
CA SER A 538 -28.45 21.90 -61.89
C SER A 538 -29.91 22.31 -61.71
N ASP A 539 -30.75 21.39 -61.21
CA ASP A 539 -32.13 21.63 -60.81
C ASP A 539 -32.28 22.43 -59.51
N LYS A 540 -31.16 22.67 -58.82
CA LYS A 540 -31.10 23.40 -57.55
C LYS A 540 -29.91 24.35 -57.50
N SER A 541 -30.04 25.47 -56.82
CA SER A 541 -28.96 26.39 -56.53
C SER A 541 -27.97 25.74 -55.52
N GLY A 542 -26.69 25.98 -55.68
CA GLY A 542 -25.65 25.43 -54.80
C GLY A 542 -24.26 25.64 -55.34
N LYS A 543 -23.30 25.04 -54.67
CA LYS A 543 -21.89 25.03 -55.10
C LYS A 543 -21.61 23.79 -55.94
N CYS A 544 -21.02 23.97 -57.11
CA CYS A 544 -20.63 22.89 -58.00
C CYS A 544 -19.17 22.49 -57.72
N TYR A 545 -18.91 21.20 -57.65
CA TYR A 545 -17.59 20.62 -57.51
C TYR A 545 -17.35 19.67 -58.70
N TYR A 546 -16.13 19.73 -59.27
CA TYR A 546 -15.78 18.85 -60.39
C TYR A 546 -14.35 18.29 -60.22
N LYS A 547 -14.10 17.17 -60.85
CA LYS A 547 -12.80 16.54 -60.94
C LYS A 547 -12.61 15.92 -62.31
N CYS A 548 -11.52 16.25 -62.99
CA CYS A 548 -11.14 15.66 -64.24
C CYS A 548 -10.24 14.45 -63.99
N VAL A 549 -10.55 13.35 -64.63
CA VAL A 549 -9.75 12.09 -64.55
C VAL A 549 -9.46 11.59 -65.96
N ALA A 550 -8.46 10.76 -66.14
CA ALA A 550 -8.15 10.15 -67.42
C ALA A 550 -9.32 9.26 -67.94
N LYS A 551 -9.49 9.18 -69.25
CA LYS A 551 -10.54 8.32 -69.83
C LYS A 551 -10.30 6.86 -69.40
N GLY A 552 -11.33 6.27 -68.78
CA GLY A 552 -11.26 4.88 -68.30
C GLY A 552 -10.80 4.71 -66.86
N ALA A 553 -10.47 5.80 -66.17
CA ALA A 553 -10.22 5.76 -64.73
C ALA A 553 -11.52 5.58 -63.93
N ASP A 554 -11.40 5.02 -62.74
CA ASP A 554 -12.56 4.83 -61.81
C ASP A 554 -13.19 6.18 -61.46
N LYS A 555 -14.52 6.13 -61.19
CA LYS A 555 -15.29 7.31 -60.78
C LYS A 555 -14.72 7.86 -59.47
N PRO A 556 -14.20 9.10 -59.42
CA PRO A 556 -13.62 9.66 -58.22
C PRO A 556 -14.70 9.99 -57.17
N SER A 557 -14.37 9.81 -55.87
CA SER A 557 -15.11 10.43 -54.79
C SER A 557 -14.74 11.92 -54.69
N ILE A 558 -15.73 12.77 -54.47
CA ILE A 558 -15.52 14.23 -54.33
C ILE A 558 -15.62 14.55 -52.84
N THR A 559 -14.52 15.05 -52.27
CA THR A 559 -14.48 15.61 -50.91
C THR A 559 -14.62 17.14 -50.97
N ALA A 560 -15.15 17.75 -49.90
CA ALA A 560 -15.47 19.20 -49.84
C ALA A 560 -14.28 20.17 -50.07
N LYS A 561 -13.07 19.70 -50.35
CA LYS A 561 -11.85 20.49 -50.63
C LYS A 561 -11.48 20.55 -52.10
N GLU A 562 -12.22 19.89 -53.01
CA GLU A 562 -11.89 19.87 -54.43
C GLU A 562 -12.60 20.97 -55.19
N GLN A 563 -11.98 21.49 -56.22
CA GLN A 563 -12.18 22.74 -56.96
C GLN A 563 -13.64 23.18 -57.18
N LEU A 564 -13.92 24.45 -56.86
CA LEU A 564 -15.17 25.13 -57.16
C LEU A 564 -15.29 25.45 -58.65
N CYS A 565 -16.46 25.22 -59.25
CA CYS A 565 -16.82 25.81 -60.53
C CYS A 565 -16.82 27.36 -60.39
N ARG A 566 -16.20 28.07 -61.31
CA ARG A 566 -16.39 29.50 -61.44
C ARG A 566 -17.65 29.72 -62.31
N ASP A 567 -18.58 30.50 -61.77
CA ASP A 567 -19.72 31.00 -62.55
C ASP A 567 -19.15 31.90 -63.68
N HIS A 568 -19.49 31.60 -64.91
CA HIS A 568 -19.38 32.45 -66.06
C HIS A 568 -20.75 32.88 -66.51
#